data_d13cc421adf976552c3e936b1d3382c7
#
_entry.id   d13cc421adf976552c3e936b1d3382c7
#
_cell.length_a   1.000
_cell.length_b   1.000
_cell.length_c   1.000
_cell.angle_alpha   90.00
_cell.angle_beta   90.00
_cell.angle_gamma   90.00
#
_symmetry.space_group_name_H-M   'P 1'
#
loop_
_entity.id
_entity.type
_entity.pdbx_description
1 polymer ?
#
loop_
_entity_poly.entity_id
_entity_poly.type
_entity_poly.pdbx_seq_one_letter_code
_entity_poly.pdbx_strand_id
1 'polypeptide(L)'
;KKLMQDRDSALINGIGYDYRKVKSEVTFNNKKMKSKVRLKGHLSDHWRSKYRMSLRVKLSDDNSLFGFKEFSLHKPSARQHPYDQTFQDIQRDLENISSQHNYVNVYVNAENWGVMNIEEHLTKEFLEKQEIKESLIIEFGNEKHDIYKRTVENIYDEYRVSDPYLNVNV
;
A
#
# COMPACT_ATOMS: atom_id res chain seq x y z
N LYS A 1 19.18 1.79 2.70
CA LYS A 1 19.67 3.13 2.31
C LYS A 1 18.69 3.84 1.37
N LYS A 2 18.34 3.25 0.18
CA LYS A 2 17.47 3.91 -0.81
C LYS A 2 16.06 4.22 -0.27
N LEU A 3 15.41 3.30 0.45
CA LEU A 3 14.11 3.54 1.05
C LEU A 3 14.14 4.70 2.07
N MET A 4 15.24 4.84 2.81
CA MET A 4 15.40 5.96 3.76
C MET A 4 15.56 7.29 3.03
N GLN A 5 16.26 7.32 1.90
CA GLN A 5 16.36 8.52 1.08
C GLN A 5 15.00 8.94 0.50
N ASP A 6 14.18 7.98 0.04
CA ASP A 6 12.82 8.27 -0.44
C ASP A 6 11.93 8.81 0.69
N ARG A 7 12.05 8.23 1.90
CA ARG A 7 11.39 8.74 3.10
C ARG A 7 11.83 10.16 3.45
N ASP A 8 13.12 10.43 3.46
CA ASP A 8 13.67 11.73 3.79
C ASP A 8 13.21 12.80 2.78
N SER A 9 13.16 12.45 1.49
CA SER A 9 12.54 13.30 0.45
C SER A 9 11.05 13.57 0.73
N ALA A 10 10.29 12.55 1.12
CA ALA A 10 8.88 12.71 1.47
C ALA A 10 8.68 13.59 2.72
N LEU A 11 9.58 13.51 3.70
CA LEU A 11 9.56 14.40 4.87
C LEU A 11 9.81 15.86 4.51
N ILE A 12 10.75 16.12 3.61
CA ILE A 12 11.09 17.47 3.15
C ILE A 12 9.94 18.07 2.34
N ASN A 13 9.34 17.27 1.45
CA ASN A 13 8.29 17.73 0.57
C ASN A 13 6.89 17.73 1.21
N GLY A 14 6.74 17.15 2.41
CA GLY A 14 5.46 16.97 3.08
C GLY A 14 4.54 15.94 2.43
N ILE A 15 4.93 15.36 1.30
CA ILE A 15 4.21 14.35 0.53
C ILE A 15 5.19 13.38 -0.11
N GLY A 16 4.79 12.11 -0.28
CA GLY A 16 5.61 11.08 -0.90
C GLY A 16 4.97 10.49 -2.14
N TYR A 17 5.73 10.39 -3.21
CA TYR A 17 5.36 9.77 -4.48
C TYR A 17 6.61 9.28 -5.22
N ASP A 18 6.42 8.52 -6.31
CA ASP A 18 7.49 8.00 -7.18
C ASP A 18 8.61 7.24 -6.45
N TYR A 19 8.21 6.44 -5.47
CA TYR A 19 9.15 5.66 -4.67
C TYR A 19 9.89 4.61 -5.49
N ARG A 20 11.20 4.57 -5.31
CA ARG A 20 12.06 3.62 -6.00
C ARG A 20 11.88 2.19 -5.52
N LYS A 21 11.79 1.25 -6.45
CA LYS A 21 11.79 -0.18 -6.15
C LYS A 21 13.21 -0.64 -5.81
N VAL A 22 13.36 -1.35 -4.71
CA VAL A 22 14.64 -1.88 -4.22
C VAL A 22 14.57 -3.40 -4.17
N LYS A 23 15.59 -4.08 -4.65
CA LYS A 23 15.71 -5.55 -4.49
C LYS A 23 15.81 -5.88 -3.01
N SER A 24 15.10 -6.91 -2.59
CA SER A 24 15.01 -7.37 -1.21
C SER A 24 14.77 -8.89 -1.17
N GLU A 25 14.80 -9.44 0.02
CA GLU A 25 14.43 -10.81 0.31
C GLU A 25 13.35 -10.81 1.41
N VAL A 26 12.34 -11.60 1.24
CA VAL A 26 11.32 -11.87 2.26
C VAL A 26 11.55 -13.29 2.77
N THR A 27 11.61 -13.46 4.08
CA THR A 27 11.67 -14.77 4.72
C THR A 27 10.37 -14.98 5.50
N PHE A 28 9.70 -16.09 5.23
CA PHE A 28 8.51 -16.51 5.97
C PHE A 28 8.53 -18.03 6.15
N ASN A 29 8.34 -18.50 7.38
CA ASN A 29 8.41 -19.93 7.73
C ASN A 29 9.67 -20.61 7.17
N ASN A 30 10.84 -19.98 7.39
CA ASN A 30 12.15 -20.40 6.89
C ASN A 30 12.30 -20.46 5.35
N LYS A 31 11.27 -20.08 4.58
CA LYS A 31 11.37 -19.96 3.13
C LYS A 31 11.81 -18.56 2.75
N LYS A 32 12.90 -18.47 1.99
CA LYS A 32 13.43 -17.21 1.44
C LYS A 32 12.89 -16.97 0.04
N MET A 33 12.41 -15.76 -0.20
CA MET A 33 11.79 -15.35 -1.46
C MET A 33 12.39 -14.04 -1.93
N LYS A 34 12.90 -14.01 -3.15
CA LYS A 34 13.34 -12.75 -3.78
C LYS A 34 12.15 -11.83 -3.95
N SER A 35 12.38 -10.54 -3.75
CA SER A 35 11.33 -9.55 -3.84
C SER A 35 11.85 -8.18 -4.30
N LYS A 36 10.93 -7.30 -4.61
CA LYS A 36 11.17 -5.86 -4.74
C LYS A 36 10.29 -5.14 -3.73
N VAL A 37 10.85 -4.18 -3.04
CA VAL A 37 10.14 -3.37 -2.04
C VAL A 37 10.27 -1.88 -2.38
N ARG A 38 9.21 -1.12 -2.13
CA ARG A 38 9.21 0.34 -2.16
C ARG A 38 8.39 0.89 -0.99
N LEU A 39 8.55 2.16 -0.68
CA LEU A 39 7.61 2.83 0.20
C LEU A 39 6.21 2.86 -0.45
N LYS A 40 5.19 3.02 0.38
CA LYS A 40 3.81 3.20 -0.06
C LYS A 40 3.17 4.33 0.74
N GLY A 41 2.20 5.00 0.11
CA GLY A 41 1.38 6.04 0.72
C GLY A 41 1.94 7.45 0.50
N HIS A 42 1.03 8.39 0.24
CA HIS A 42 1.37 9.79 -0.06
C HIS A 42 1.47 10.62 1.22
N LEU A 43 0.69 10.28 2.23
CA LEU A 43 0.55 11.04 3.46
C LEU A 43 1.54 10.58 4.53
N SER A 44 1.83 11.47 5.46
CA SER A 44 2.88 11.31 6.47
C SER A 44 2.67 10.15 7.45
N ASP A 45 1.44 9.70 7.65
CA ASP A 45 1.11 8.56 8.48
C ASP A 45 1.74 7.26 7.98
N HIS A 46 2.03 7.16 6.68
CA HIS A 46 2.69 6.00 6.06
C HIS A 46 4.21 5.96 6.28
N TRP A 47 4.88 7.09 6.44
CA TRP A 47 6.35 7.16 6.42
C TRP A 47 6.97 8.13 7.42
N ARG A 48 6.19 8.88 8.22
CA ARG A 48 6.73 9.79 9.24
C ARG A 48 7.64 9.07 10.21
N SER A 49 7.23 7.90 10.70
CA SER A 49 8.07 7.07 11.55
C SER A 49 9.21 6.44 10.75
N LYS A 50 10.40 6.36 11.35
CA LYS A 50 11.53 5.61 10.80
C LYS A 50 11.28 4.10 10.80
N TYR A 51 10.47 3.64 11.74
CA TYR A 51 10.07 2.24 11.89
C TYR A 51 8.59 2.10 11.50
N ARG A 52 8.20 0.90 11.06
CA ARG A 52 6.82 0.60 10.69
C ARG A 52 6.26 1.50 9.56
N MET A 53 7.12 1.83 8.60
CA MET A 53 6.70 2.51 7.37
C MET A 53 5.80 1.59 6.55
N SER A 54 4.88 2.18 5.80
CA SER A 54 4.12 1.41 4.82
C SER A 54 4.99 1.02 3.64
N LEU A 55 4.96 -0.25 3.29
CA LEU A 55 5.76 -0.82 2.21
C LEU A 55 4.85 -1.50 1.19
N ARG A 56 5.19 -1.40 -0.09
CA ARG A 56 4.70 -2.25 -1.15
C ARG A 56 5.75 -3.31 -1.44
N VAL A 57 5.37 -4.57 -1.38
CA VAL A 57 6.23 -5.73 -1.62
C VAL A 57 5.69 -6.50 -2.82
N LYS A 58 6.57 -6.80 -3.77
CA LYS A 58 6.28 -7.69 -4.89
C LYS A 58 7.25 -8.85 -4.85
N LEU A 59 6.73 -10.06 -4.70
CA LEU A 59 7.52 -11.28 -4.74
C LEU A 59 7.93 -11.59 -6.18
N SER A 60 9.11 -12.17 -6.35
CA SER A 60 9.62 -12.62 -7.64
C SER A 60 9.23 -14.08 -7.87
N ASP A 61 9.30 -14.48 -9.13
CA ASP A 61 9.00 -15.82 -9.56
C ASP A 61 7.55 -16.22 -9.18
N ASP A 62 7.25 -17.48 -9.01
CA ASP A 62 5.93 -17.97 -8.62
C ASP A 62 5.72 -18.01 -7.10
N ASN A 63 6.44 -17.16 -6.36
CA ASN A 63 6.27 -17.09 -4.93
C ASN A 63 5.05 -16.26 -4.56
N SER A 64 4.36 -16.71 -3.52
CA SER A 64 3.25 -15.98 -2.89
C SER A 64 3.34 -16.09 -1.37
N LEU A 65 2.74 -15.15 -0.67
CA LEU A 65 2.57 -15.13 0.78
C LEU A 65 1.07 -14.94 1.06
N PHE A 66 0.43 -15.89 1.73
CA PHE A 66 -1.03 -15.97 1.88
C PHE A 66 -1.80 -15.96 0.54
N GLY A 67 -1.17 -16.42 -0.53
CA GLY A 67 -1.72 -16.35 -1.88
C GLY A 67 -1.50 -15.00 -2.58
N PHE A 68 -0.82 -14.05 -1.94
CA PHE A 68 -0.54 -12.72 -2.51
C PHE A 68 0.83 -12.70 -3.18
N LYS A 69 0.89 -12.37 -4.44
CA LYS A 69 2.13 -12.15 -5.19
C LYS A 69 2.66 -10.73 -5.00
N GLU A 70 1.75 -9.78 -4.86
CA GLU A 70 2.05 -8.40 -4.49
C GLU A 70 1.12 -7.95 -3.36
N PHE A 71 1.70 -7.28 -2.36
CA PHE A 71 0.96 -6.86 -1.17
C PHE A 71 1.54 -5.60 -0.56
N SER A 72 0.77 -4.99 0.32
CA SER A 72 1.22 -3.88 1.14
C SER A 72 1.38 -4.31 2.58
N LEU A 73 2.40 -3.78 3.23
CA LEU A 73 2.56 -3.85 4.69
C LEU A 73 2.24 -2.46 5.25
N HIS A 74 1.29 -2.40 6.17
CA HIS A 74 0.91 -1.17 6.85
C HIS A 74 0.92 -1.36 8.36
N LYS A 75 1.25 -0.32 9.12
CA LYS A 75 0.87 -0.31 10.53
C LYS A 75 -0.67 -0.29 10.61
N PRO A 76 -1.30 -1.01 11.55
CA PRO A 76 -2.77 -1.10 11.61
C PRO A 76 -3.48 0.25 11.62
N SER A 77 -2.92 1.25 12.33
CA SER A 77 -3.48 2.60 12.39
C SER A 77 -3.50 3.35 11.05
N ALA A 78 -2.61 3.03 10.10
CA ALA A 78 -2.61 3.66 8.78
C ALA A 78 -3.77 3.19 7.89
N ARG A 79 -4.47 2.14 8.31
CA ARG A 79 -5.69 1.60 7.68
C ARG A 79 -6.89 1.70 8.62
N GLN A 80 -6.82 2.58 9.61
CA GLN A 80 -7.91 2.81 10.56
C GLN A 80 -8.46 1.51 11.18
N HIS A 81 -7.54 0.54 11.46
CA HIS A 81 -7.96 -0.74 12.03
C HIS A 81 -8.94 -0.53 13.20
N PRO A 82 -10.09 -1.27 13.25
CA PRO A 82 -10.44 -2.42 12.39
C PRO A 82 -11.33 -2.07 11.17
N TYR A 83 -11.61 -0.82 10.90
CA TYR A 83 -12.66 -0.40 9.97
C TYR A 83 -12.43 -0.87 8.52
N ASP A 84 -11.25 -0.66 7.97
CA ASP A 84 -10.94 -1.07 6.58
C ASP A 84 -11.08 -2.58 6.42
N GLN A 85 -10.52 -3.36 7.34
CA GLN A 85 -10.65 -4.82 7.33
C GLN A 85 -12.11 -5.25 7.44
N THR A 86 -12.85 -4.70 8.41
CA THR A 86 -14.27 -5.04 8.61
C THR A 86 -15.08 -4.74 7.35
N PHE A 87 -14.80 -3.61 6.69
CA PHE A 87 -15.45 -3.28 5.42
C PHE A 87 -15.15 -4.33 4.34
N GLN A 88 -13.88 -4.72 4.18
CA GLN A 88 -13.50 -5.74 3.19
C GLN A 88 -14.12 -7.11 3.51
N ASP A 89 -14.23 -7.48 4.78
CA ASP A 89 -14.87 -8.72 5.20
C ASP A 89 -16.37 -8.70 4.88
N ILE A 90 -17.06 -7.59 5.16
CA ILE A 90 -18.48 -7.40 4.77
C ILE A 90 -18.65 -7.49 3.24
N GLN A 91 -17.76 -6.84 2.47
CA GLN A 91 -17.82 -6.94 1.01
C GLN A 91 -17.69 -8.39 0.53
N ARG A 92 -16.82 -9.17 1.16
CA ARG A 92 -16.64 -10.58 0.84
C ARG A 92 -17.86 -11.41 1.19
N ASP A 93 -18.48 -11.18 2.35
CA ASP A 93 -19.71 -11.85 2.76
C ASP A 93 -20.90 -11.53 1.83
N LEU A 94 -20.86 -10.37 1.17
CA LEU A 94 -21.82 -9.96 0.14
C LEU A 94 -21.42 -10.42 -1.29
N GLU A 95 -20.41 -11.28 -1.40
CA GLU A 95 -19.88 -11.79 -2.68
C GLU A 95 -19.33 -10.70 -3.61
N ASN A 96 -18.97 -9.54 -3.05
CA ASN A 96 -18.30 -8.48 -3.79
C ASN A 96 -16.79 -8.69 -3.84
N ILE A 97 -16.15 -8.09 -4.83
CA ILE A 97 -14.67 -8.07 -4.95
C ILE A 97 -14.09 -7.34 -3.73
N SER A 98 -13.21 -8.01 -3.00
CA SER A 98 -12.63 -7.46 -1.78
C SER A 98 -11.18 -7.90 -1.57
N SER A 99 -10.34 -7.00 -1.10
CA SER A 99 -8.96 -7.32 -0.71
C SER A 99 -8.92 -8.15 0.57
N GLN A 100 -8.01 -9.10 0.62
CA GLN A 100 -7.77 -9.88 1.82
C GLN A 100 -6.71 -9.22 2.70
N HIS A 101 -6.91 -9.33 4.00
CA HIS A 101 -6.03 -8.82 5.03
C HIS A 101 -5.57 -9.93 5.97
N ASN A 102 -4.31 -9.84 6.40
CA ASN A 102 -3.75 -10.66 7.47
C ASN A 102 -2.88 -9.79 8.37
N TYR A 103 -2.56 -10.31 9.56
CA TYR A 103 -1.64 -9.65 10.46
C TYR A 103 -0.40 -10.51 10.66
N VAL A 104 0.75 -9.89 10.54
CA VAL A 104 2.05 -10.55 10.64
C VAL A 104 2.98 -9.73 11.54
N ASN A 105 3.82 -10.43 12.30
CA ASN A 105 4.92 -9.78 13.00
C ASN A 105 6.08 -9.59 12.02
N VAL A 106 6.52 -8.36 11.83
CA VAL A 106 7.48 -7.97 10.80
C VAL A 106 8.81 -7.61 11.41
N TYR A 107 9.88 -8.14 10.84
CA TYR A 107 11.25 -7.75 11.11
C TYR A 107 11.86 -7.19 9.82
N VAL A 108 12.49 -6.03 9.89
CA VAL A 108 13.19 -5.42 8.76
C VAL A 108 14.66 -5.23 9.14
N ASN A 109 15.55 -5.96 8.47
CA ASN A 109 16.99 -5.98 8.78
C ASN A 109 17.26 -6.20 10.28
N ALA A 110 16.63 -7.22 10.86
CA ALA A 110 16.67 -7.60 12.28
C ALA A 110 15.98 -6.62 13.26
N GLU A 111 15.50 -5.47 12.81
CA GLU A 111 14.70 -4.56 13.62
C GLU A 111 13.26 -5.04 13.71
N ASN A 112 12.75 -5.20 14.91
CA ASN A 112 11.35 -5.60 15.14
C ASN A 112 10.42 -4.41 14.89
N TRP A 113 9.59 -4.51 13.85
CA TRP A 113 8.55 -3.53 13.54
C TRP A 113 7.20 -3.85 14.17
N GLY A 114 7.09 -5.01 14.83
CA GLY A 114 5.86 -5.47 15.47
C GLY A 114 4.80 -5.93 14.48
N VAL A 115 3.57 -5.98 14.95
CA VAL A 115 2.44 -6.43 14.14
C VAL A 115 2.10 -5.39 13.07
N MET A 116 2.06 -5.86 11.83
CA MET A 116 1.64 -5.06 10.66
C MET A 116 0.52 -5.78 9.91
N ASN A 117 -0.34 -5.01 9.31
CA ASN A 117 -1.34 -5.50 8.39
C ASN A 117 -0.66 -5.79 7.04
N ILE A 118 -0.87 -6.99 6.52
CA ILE A 118 -0.57 -7.35 5.13
C ILE A 118 -1.87 -7.33 4.34
N GLU A 119 -1.93 -6.47 3.35
CA GLU A 119 -3.08 -6.21 2.49
C GLU A 119 -2.77 -6.65 1.07
N GLU A 120 -3.64 -7.48 0.50
CA GLU A 120 -3.54 -7.93 -0.89
C GLU A 120 -3.62 -6.75 -1.85
N HIS A 121 -2.77 -6.74 -2.88
CA HIS A 121 -2.84 -5.72 -3.93
C HIS A 121 -3.69 -6.19 -5.09
N LEU A 122 -4.44 -5.26 -5.66
CA LEU A 122 -5.24 -5.47 -6.86
C LEU A 122 -4.32 -5.75 -8.05
N THR A 123 -4.23 -7.01 -8.43
CA THR A 123 -3.39 -7.51 -9.54
C THR A 123 -4.20 -8.48 -10.38
N LYS A 124 -3.61 -8.98 -11.45
CA LYS A 124 -4.21 -10.06 -12.24
C LYS A 124 -4.51 -11.28 -11.36
N GLU A 125 -3.55 -11.68 -10.53
CA GLU A 125 -3.69 -12.83 -9.64
C GLU A 125 -4.79 -12.63 -8.59
N PHE A 126 -5.04 -11.38 -8.19
CA PHE A 126 -6.17 -11.02 -7.34
C PHE A 126 -7.51 -11.33 -8.00
N LEU A 127 -7.67 -11.00 -9.29
CA LEU A 127 -8.89 -11.30 -10.05
C LEU A 127 -9.04 -12.82 -10.28
N GLU A 128 -7.98 -13.50 -10.68
CA GLU A 128 -7.96 -14.94 -10.90
C GLU A 128 -8.39 -15.71 -9.64
N LYS A 129 -7.90 -15.29 -8.48
CA LYS A 129 -8.24 -15.88 -7.18
C LYS A 129 -9.72 -15.74 -6.82
N GLN A 130 -10.38 -14.72 -7.31
CA GLN A 130 -11.81 -14.47 -7.12
C GLN A 130 -12.64 -15.00 -8.31
N GLU A 131 -12.05 -15.87 -9.14
CA GLU A 131 -12.69 -16.46 -10.32
C GLU A 131 -13.22 -15.45 -11.34
N ILE A 132 -12.62 -14.23 -11.32
CA ILE A 132 -12.98 -13.15 -12.23
C ILE A 132 -12.06 -13.22 -13.45
N LYS A 133 -12.68 -13.19 -14.63
CA LYS A 133 -11.93 -13.11 -15.89
C LYS A 133 -11.02 -11.87 -15.88
N GLU A 134 -9.79 -12.04 -16.39
CA GLU A 134 -8.86 -10.94 -16.55
C GLU A 134 -9.52 -9.76 -17.27
N SER A 135 -9.51 -8.61 -16.64
CA SER A 135 -10.16 -7.40 -17.12
C SER A 135 -9.41 -6.16 -16.63
N LEU A 136 -9.81 -5.00 -17.13
CA LEU A 136 -9.26 -3.72 -16.71
C LEU A 136 -9.63 -3.44 -15.24
N ILE A 137 -8.63 -3.12 -14.43
CA ILE A 137 -8.81 -2.60 -13.07
C ILE A 137 -8.66 -1.09 -13.13
N ILE A 138 -9.72 -0.38 -12.75
CA ILE A 138 -9.72 1.08 -12.68
C ILE A 138 -9.62 1.49 -11.21
N GLU A 139 -8.57 2.21 -10.87
CA GLU A 139 -8.37 2.78 -9.54
C GLU A 139 -8.62 4.29 -9.59
N PHE A 140 -9.53 4.76 -8.74
CA PHE A 140 -9.76 6.19 -8.57
C PHE A 140 -8.78 6.72 -7.54
N GLY A 141 -7.93 7.65 -7.95
CA GLY A 141 -6.90 8.24 -7.09
C GLY A 141 -7.08 9.74 -6.92
N ASN A 142 -6.68 10.23 -5.78
CA ASN A 142 -6.68 11.66 -5.45
C ASN A 142 -5.25 12.25 -5.36
N GLU A 143 -4.27 11.58 -5.92
CA GLU A 143 -2.85 11.95 -5.81
C GLU A 143 -2.58 13.39 -6.25
N LYS A 144 -3.14 13.79 -7.38
CA LYS A 144 -2.98 15.17 -7.89
C LYS A 144 -3.65 16.19 -6.97
N HIS A 145 -4.79 15.85 -6.39
CA HIS A 145 -5.49 16.67 -5.42
C HIS A 145 -4.67 16.83 -4.14
N ASP A 146 -4.10 15.77 -3.62
CA ASP A 146 -3.26 15.82 -2.42
C ASP A 146 -1.99 16.63 -2.64
N ILE A 147 -1.36 16.52 -3.80
CA ILE A 147 -0.21 17.33 -4.20
C ILE A 147 -0.60 18.79 -4.29
N TYR A 148 -1.68 19.08 -4.99
CA TYR A 148 -2.18 20.43 -5.16
C TYR A 148 -2.55 21.09 -3.83
N LYS A 149 -3.30 20.39 -2.97
CA LYS A 149 -3.68 20.82 -1.64
C LYS A 149 -2.50 21.26 -0.79
N ARG A 150 -1.38 20.55 -0.87
CA ARG A 150 -0.19 20.86 -0.08
C ARG A 150 0.67 21.95 -0.68
N THR A 151 0.55 22.15 -1.99
CA THR A 151 1.32 23.16 -2.72
C THR A 151 0.66 24.54 -2.62
N VAL A 152 -0.67 24.56 -2.47
CA VAL A 152 -1.48 25.81 -2.52
C VAL A 152 -2.47 25.86 -1.36
N GLU A 153 -1.95 25.95 -0.14
CA GLU A 153 -2.73 25.88 1.10
C GLU A 153 -3.92 26.85 1.17
N ASN A 154 -3.77 28.05 0.59
CA ASN A 154 -4.77 29.11 0.70
C ASN A 154 -5.93 29.02 -0.29
N ILE A 155 -5.86 28.14 -1.28
CA ILE A 155 -6.90 28.01 -2.32
C ILE A 155 -7.74 26.76 -2.10
N TYR A 156 -7.40 26.02 -1.10
CA TYR A 156 -7.93 24.69 -0.86
C TYR A 156 -9.45 24.66 -0.67
N ASP A 157 -10.00 25.62 0.02
CA ASP A 157 -11.44 25.65 0.32
C ASP A 157 -12.30 25.91 -0.91
N GLU A 158 -11.76 26.60 -1.92
CA GLU A 158 -12.45 26.87 -3.18
C GLU A 158 -12.52 25.64 -4.09
N TYR A 159 -11.62 24.68 -3.91
CA TYR A 159 -11.51 23.48 -4.76
C TYR A 159 -12.18 22.24 -4.20
N ARG A 160 -12.90 22.36 -3.11
CA ARG A 160 -13.73 21.27 -2.57
C ARG A 160 -14.76 20.73 -3.54
N VAL A 161 -15.09 21.51 -4.55
CA VAL A 161 -16.16 21.21 -5.51
C VAL A 161 -15.62 20.45 -6.72
N SER A 162 -14.33 20.46 -6.97
CA SER A 162 -13.78 19.66 -8.05
C SER A 162 -13.82 18.20 -7.62
N ASP A 163 -14.51 17.41 -8.39
CA ASP A 163 -14.70 15.99 -8.15
C ASP A 163 -13.33 15.28 -7.96
N PRO A 164 -12.99 14.84 -6.76
CA PRO A 164 -11.71 14.19 -6.49
C PRO A 164 -11.58 12.82 -7.16
N TYR A 165 -12.64 12.33 -7.78
CA TYR A 165 -12.72 11.00 -8.37
C TYR A 165 -12.47 10.96 -9.88
N LEU A 166 -12.14 12.10 -10.50
CA LEU A 166 -11.84 12.15 -11.93
C LEU A 166 -10.43 11.68 -12.33
N ASN A 167 -9.59 11.30 -11.39
CA ASN A 167 -8.29 10.72 -11.71
C ASN A 167 -8.43 9.20 -11.89
N VAL A 168 -8.62 8.78 -13.12
CA VAL A 168 -8.58 7.36 -13.50
C VAL A 168 -7.15 7.00 -13.90
N ASN A 169 -6.51 6.13 -13.12
CA ASN A 169 -5.25 5.50 -13.50
C ASN A 169 -5.57 4.21 -14.26
N VAL A 170 -5.32 4.20 -15.56
CA VAL A 170 -5.49 3.04 -16.45
C VAL A 170 -4.20 2.25 -16.53
#